data_29f2e11a49d81dc4c35580d606d603ab
#
_entry.id   29f2e11a49d81dc4c35580d606d603ab
#
_cell.length_a   1.000
_cell.length_b   1.000
_cell.length_c   1.000
_cell.angle_alpha   90.00
_cell.angle_beta   90.00
_cell.angle_gamma   90.00
#
_symmetry.space_group_name_H-M   'P 1'
#
loop_
_entity.id
_entity.type
_entity.pdbx_description
1 polymer ?
#
loop_
_entity_poly.entity_id
_entity_poly.type
_entity_poly.pdbx_seq_one_letter_code
_entity_poly.pdbx_strand_id
1 'polypeptide(L)'
;EVGKKYFEVLIDEMKNKKGVTQDVELTAEDLQELAEQFKAEYKKQIGVDFPTDPKEQLMGAIEAVFRSWDNPRANVYRRDNDIPYSWGTAVNVQAMAFGNMGDDCGTGVAFTRDPSTGAKGLFGEFLTNAQGEDVVAGVRTPMHISEMEQKFPEAFAQFKTVCKTLEDHYRDMQDMEFTVEHGKLYMLQTRNGKRTAQAALKIACDLVDEGMRTEEEAVAMIDPRNLDTLLHPQFDATALKAATPMGKGLGASPGAACGKIVFTADDATAWAEKGEKVVLVRLETSPEDITGMKAAEGILTVRGGMTSHAAVVARGMGTCCVSGCSDINMDEDNKVFTLAGKEFHEGDPISIDGSTGNIYDGIIPTVPASIAGEFGRIMTWADKYRTLKVRTNADTPEDAKRAKELGAEGIGLCRTEHMFFEESRIAAFREMICADTVEEREKALDKIMPYQQGDFEALYEALEGNPVTIRFLDPPLHEF
;
A
#
# COMPACT_ATOMS: atom_id res chain seq x y z
N GLU A 1 -14.35 -10.35 28.79
CA GLU A 1 -14.08 -11.44 29.75
C GLU A 1 -14.41 -12.81 29.14
N VAL A 2 -15.58 -12.99 28.52
CA VAL A 2 -15.92 -14.21 27.78
C VAL A 2 -15.65 -14.00 26.31
N GLY A 3 -14.91 -14.91 25.69
CA GLY A 3 -14.59 -14.81 24.28
C GLY A 3 -15.85 -14.87 23.38
N LYS A 4 -15.92 -14.02 22.37
CA LYS A 4 -17.03 -13.96 21.40
C LYS A 4 -17.41 -15.35 20.83
N LYS A 5 -16.41 -16.18 20.59
CA LYS A 5 -16.56 -17.55 20.07
C LYS A 5 -17.54 -18.41 20.84
N TYR A 6 -17.59 -18.29 22.16
CA TYR A 6 -18.50 -19.07 22.98
C TYR A 6 -19.97 -18.76 22.70
N PHE A 7 -20.27 -17.52 22.40
CA PHE A 7 -21.62 -17.06 22.05
C PHE A 7 -21.97 -17.38 20.60
N GLU A 8 -21.03 -17.26 19.69
CA GLU A 8 -21.22 -17.61 18.27
C GLU A 8 -21.60 -19.08 18.10
N VAL A 9 -20.98 -19.99 18.85
CA VAL A 9 -21.33 -21.41 18.84
C VAL A 9 -22.79 -21.63 19.23
N LEU A 10 -23.28 -20.94 20.26
CA LEU A 10 -24.66 -21.04 20.71
C LEU A 10 -25.66 -20.52 19.66
N ILE A 11 -25.31 -19.43 18.96
CA ILE A 11 -26.13 -18.91 17.87
C ILE A 11 -26.20 -19.91 16.71
N ASP A 12 -25.09 -20.48 16.33
CA ASP A 12 -25.01 -21.46 15.24
C ASP A 12 -25.79 -22.73 15.55
N GLU A 13 -25.72 -23.22 16.79
CA GLU A 13 -26.49 -24.36 17.26
C GLU A 13 -28.01 -24.08 17.22
N MET A 14 -28.41 -22.85 17.60
CA MET A 14 -29.83 -22.44 17.54
C MET A 14 -30.32 -22.39 16.10
N LYS A 15 -29.52 -21.81 15.18
CA LYS A 15 -29.83 -21.77 13.75
C LYS A 15 -29.98 -23.18 13.17
N ASN A 16 -29.07 -24.06 13.49
CA ASN A 16 -29.12 -25.46 13.03
C ASN A 16 -30.35 -26.17 13.55
N LYS A 17 -30.69 -26.00 14.84
CA LYS A 17 -31.89 -26.57 15.47
C LYS A 17 -33.18 -26.08 14.80
N LYS A 18 -33.24 -24.84 14.39
CA LYS A 18 -34.42 -24.22 13.77
C LYS A 18 -34.42 -24.35 12.23
N GLY A 19 -33.36 -24.87 11.63
CA GLY A 19 -33.24 -25.02 10.18
C GLY A 19 -33.11 -23.72 9.39
N VAL A 20 -32.58 -22.67 10.03
CA VAL A 20 -32.35 -21.36 9.44
C VAL A 20 -30.88 -21.08 9.26
N THR A 21 -30.53 -20.15 8.36
CA THR A 21 -29.15 -19.82 8.03
C THR A 21 -28.74 -18.39 8.44
N GLN A 22 -29.70 -17.49 8.60
CA GLN A 22 -29.46 -16.08 8.94
C GLN A 22 -30.02 -15.73 10.32
N ASP A 23 -29.35 -14.81 11.01
CA ASP A 23 -29.78 -14.34 12.35
C ASP A 23 -31.16 -13.72 12.32
N VAL A 24 -31.53 -13.01 11.25
CA VAL A 24 -32.84 -12.35 11.09
C VAL A 24 -34.01 -13.34 11.00
N GLU A 25 -33.73 -14.61 10.71
CA GLU A 25 -34.73 -15.69 10.65
C GLU A 25 -35.07 -16.25 12.04
N LEU A 26 -34.31 -15.92 13.08
CA LEU A 26 -34.60 -16.31 14.46
C LEU A 26 -35.74 -15.47 15.00
N THR A 27 -36.70 -16.13 15.69
CA THR A 27 -37.85 -15.49 16.30
C THR A 27 -37.48 -14.80 17.62
N ALA A 28 -38.38 -13.97 18.15
CA ALA A 28 -38.20 -13.35 19.46
C ALA A 28 -38.06 -14.41 20.58
N GLU A 29 -38.81 -15.52 20.49
CA GLU A 29 -38.71 -16.63 21.41
C GLU A 29 -37.37 -17.32 21.33
N ASP A 30 -36.82 -17.51 20.11
CA ASP A 30 -35.49 -18.07 19.91
C ASP A 30 -34.41 -17.22 20.55
N LEU A 31 -34.51 -15.90 20.37
CA LEU A 31 -33.57 -14.93 20.95
C LEU A 31 -33.67 -14.87 22.47
N GLN A 32 -34.85 -15.02 23.03
CA GLN A 32 -35.03 -15.11 24.48
C GLN A 32 -34.36 -16.35 25.06
N GLU A 33 -34.51 -17.49 24.40
CA GLU A 33 -33.80 -18.73 24.78
C GLU A 33 -32.30 -18.58 24.67
N LEU A 34 -31.80 -17.94 23.59
CA LEU A 34 -30.37 -17.62 23.44
C LEU A 34 -29.86 -16.73 24.56
N ALA A 35 -30.62 -15.70 24.94
CA ALA A 35 -30.21 -14.80 26.04
C ALA A 35 -30.01 -15.58 27.36
N GLU A 36 -30.88 -16.55 27.66
CA GLU A 36 -30.73 -17.41 28.84
C GLU A 36 -29.51 -18.35 28.70
N GLN A 37 -29.26 -18.89 27.51
CA GLN A 37 -28.07 -19.68 27.23
C GLN A 37 -26.79 -18.86 27.38
N PHE A 38 -26.78 -17.62 26.94
CA PHE A 38 -25.64 -16.68 27.08
C PHE A 38 -25.34 -16.39 28.56
N LYS A 39 -26.37 -16.16 29.36
CA LYS A 39 -26.21 -15.99 30.82
C LYS A 39 -25.61 -17.22 31.49
N ALA A 40 -26.09 -18.43 31.11
CA ALA A 40 -25.54 -19.68 31.61
C ALA A 40 -24.08 -19.87 31.20
N GLU A 41 -23.72 -19.56 29.97
CA GLU A 41 -22.34 -19.62 29.49
C GLU A 41 -21.43 -18.60 30.21
N TYR A 42 -21.91 -17.40 30.45
CA TYR A 42 -21.20 -16.37 31.21
C TYR A 42 -20.89 -16.89 32.63
N LYS A 43 -21.88 -17.46 33.32
CA LYS A 43 -21.72 -18.06 34.67
C LYS A 43 -20.70 -19.21 34.65
N LYS A 44 -20.76 -20.05 33.62
CA LYS A 44 -19.82 -21.16 33.44
C LYS A 44 -18.38 -20.69 33.29
N GLN A 45 -18.15 -19.61 32.50
CA GLN A 45 -16.82 -19.12 32.21
C GLN A 45 -16.26 -18.22 33.31
N ILE A 46 -17.09 -17.39 33.92
CA ILE A 46 -16.68 -16.35 34.89
C ILE A 46 -16.90 -16.82 36.35
N GLY A 47 -17.86 -17.72 36.60
CA GLY A 47 -18.16 -18.25 37.91
C GLY A 47 -19.19 -17.48 38.73
N VAL A 48 -19.70 -16.36 38.22
CA VAL A 48 -20.75 -15.54 38.82
C VAL A 48 -21.84 -15.26 37.80
N ASP A 49 -23.03 -14.91 38.28
CA ASP A 49 -24.14 -14.54 37.41
C ASP A 49 -23.85 -13.22 36.68
N PHE A 50 -24.37 -13.13 35.45
CA PHE A 50 -24.32 -11.87 34.71
C PHE A 50 -25.11 -10.78 35.46
N PRO A 51 -24.56 -9.59 35.68
CA PRO A 51 -25.23 -8.54 36.46
C PRO A 51 -26.59 -8.20 35.89
N THR A 52 -27.58 -8.02 36.74
CA THR A 52 -28.93 -7.59 36.40
C THR A 52 -29.13 -6.07 36.59
N ASP A 53 -28.31 -5.44 37.43
CA ASP A 53 -28.34 -3.98 37.62
C ASP A 53 -27.75 -3.27 36.40
N PRO A 54 -28.47 -2.35 35.75
CA PRO A 54 -27.99 -1.61 34.59
C PRO A 54 -26.71 -0.80 34.84
N LYS A 55 -26.54 -0.27 36.05
CA LYS A 55 -25.32 0.48 36.40
C LYS A 55 -24.10 -0.42 36.51
N GLU A 56 -24.27 -1.60 37.08
CA GLU A 56 -23.19 -2.59 37.13
C GLU A 56 -22.81 -3.07 35.73
N GLN A 57 -23.78 -3.30 34.86
CA GLN A 57 -23.54 -3.66 33.45
C GLN A 57 -22.77 -2.53 32.73
N LEU A 58 -23.19 -1.29 32.91
CA LEU A 58 -22.53 -0.13 32.30
C LEU A 58 -21.08 0.03 32.81
N MET A 59 -20.87 -0.05 34.11
CA MET A 59 -19.52 0.08 34.68
C MET A 59 -18.60 -1.05 34.22
N GLY A 60 -19.11 -2.27 34.12
CA GLY A 60 -18.37 -3.41 33.58
C GLY A 60 -17.97 -3.20 32.11
N ALA A 61 -18.89 -2.65 31.31
CA ALA A 61 -18.61 -2.33 29.89
C ALA A 61 -17.56 -1.21 29.74
N ILE A 62 -17.65 -0.17 30.55
CA ILE A 62 -16.66 0.93 30.59
C ILE A 62 -15.28 0.37 30.93
N GLU A 63 -15.20 -0.44 31.97
CA GLU A 63 -13.94 -1.06 32.39
C GLU A 63 -13.35 -1.95 31.28
N ALA A 64 -14.19 -2.72 30.60
CA ALA A 64 -13.76 -3.56 29.48
C ALA A 64 -13.16 -2.73 28.32
N VAL A 65 -13.74 -1.56 28.02
CA VAL A 65 -13.20 -0.67 26.99
C VAL A 65 -11.83 -0.12 27.42
N PHE A 66 -11.66 0.30 28.66
CA PHE A 66 -10.35 0.76 29.15
C PHE A 66 -9.30 -0.37 29.09
N ARG A 67 -9.65 -1.58 29.51
CA ARG A 67 -8.75 -2.74 29.43
C ARG A 67 -8.36 -3.10 27.99
N SER A 68 -9.23 -2.83 27.02
CA SER A 68 -8.96 -3.15 25.62
C SER A 68 -7.76 -2.38 25.04
N TRP A 69 -7.35 -1.27 25.68
CA TRP A 69 -6.14 -0.53 25.32
C TRP A 69 -4.88 -1.40 25.34
N ASP A 70 -4.79 -2.35 26.24
CA ASP A 70 -3.64 -3.23 26.43
C ASP A 70 -3.76 -4.56 25.69
N ASN A 71 -4.81 -4.77 24.89
CA ASN A 71 -4.96 -5.96 24.07
C ASN A 71 -3.83 -6.08 23.06
N PRO A 72 -3.33 -7.31 22.75
CA PRO A 72 -2.28 -7.52 21.75
C PRO A 72 -2.60 -6.89 20.39
N ARG A 73 -3.84 -7.01 19.93
CA ARG A 73 -4.31 -6.39 18.67
C ARG A 73 -4.22 -4.87 18.72
N ALA A 74 -4.60 -4.26 19.83
CA ALA A 74 -4.52 -2.80 20.00
C ALA A 74 -3.06 -2.32 20.06
N ASN A 75 -2.17 -3.10 20.69
CA ASN A 75 -0.74 -2.80 20.75
C ASN A 75 -0.11 -2.81 19.33
N VAL A 76 -0.44 -3.81 18.51
CA VAL A 76 0.01 -3.89 17.12
C VAL A 76 -0.50 -2.68 16.32
N TYR A 77 -1.78 -2.37 16.43
CA TYR A 77 -2.39 -1.24 15.74
C TYR A 77 -1.69 0.10 16.09
N ARG A 78 -1.45 0.34 17.39
CA ARG A 78 -0.78 1.57 17.82
C ARG A 78 0.64 1.67 17.27
N ARG A 79 1.39 0.58 17.32
CA ARG A 79 2.75 0.52 16.76
C ARG A 79 2.74 0.85 15.26
N ASP A 80 1.84 0.23 14.52
CA ASP A 80 1.76 0.37 13.07
C ASP A 80 1.26 1.75 12.61
N ASN A 81 0.61 2.50 13.51
CA ASN A 81 0.11 3.85 13.26
C ASN A 81 0.84 4.95 14.04
N ASP A 82 2.02 4.65 14.61
CA ASP A 82 2.84 5.61 15.35
C ASP A 82 2.10 6.32 16.50
N ILE A 83 1.18 5.61 17.17
CA ILE A 83 0.44 6.15 18.31
C ILE A 83 1.26 5.93 19.59
N PRO A 84 1.62 7.00 20.32
CA PRO A 84 2.41 6.88 21.54
C PRO A 84 1.75 5.96 22.57
N TYR A 85 2.53 5.06 23.15
CA TYR A 85 2.04 4.15 24.20
C TYR A 85 1.58 4.90 25.46
N SER A 86 2.13 6.09 25.71
CA SER A 86 1.76 6.95 26.83
C SER A 86 0.36 7.58 26.73
N TRP A 87 -0.26 7.52 25.54
CA TRP A 87 -1.64 7.95 25.39
C TRP A 87 -2.57 6.92 26.04
N GLY A 88 -3.77 7.35 26.32
CA GLY A 88 -4.86 6.49 26.79
C GLY A 88 -6.01 6.46 25.81
N THR A 89 -7.09 5.86 26.24
CA THR A 89 -8.36 5.83 25.50
C THR A 89 -9.46 6.51 26.30
N ALA A 90 -10.56 6.80 25.63
CA ALA A 90 -11.76 7.38 26.24
C ALA A 90 -12.97 6.51 25.95
N VAL A 91 -13.99 6.64 26.77
CA VAL A 91 -15.25 5.91 26.64
C VAL A 91 -16.39 6.92 26.48
N ASN A 92 -17.18 6.72 25.43
CA ASN A 92 -18.45 7.44 25.25
C ASN A 92 -19.61 6.49 25.56
N VAL A 93 -20.56 6.95 26.36
CA VAL A 93 -21.82 6.26 26.60
C VAL A 93 -22.88 6.89 25.69
N GLN A 94 -23.34 6.10 24.73
CA GLN A 94 -24.22 6.58 23.65
C GLN A 94 -25.51 5.77 23.62
N ALA A 95 -26.63 6.45 23.42
CA ALA A 95 -27.91 5.79 23.19
C ALA A 95 -27.86 4.96 21.90
N MET A 96 -28.46 3.79 21.95
CA MET A 96 -28.57 2.91 20.79
C MET A 96 -29.68 3.35 19.85
N ALA A 97 -29.44 3.31 18.56
CA ALA A 97 -30.44 3.39 17.51
C ALA A 97 -30.43 2.05 16.75
N PHE A 98 -31.61 1.53 16.42
CA PHE A 98 -31.76 0.20 15.86
C PHE A 98 -32.26 0.24 14.42
N GLY A 99 -31.40 -0.21 13.49
CA GLY A 99 -31.74 -0.32 12.08
C GLY A 99 -32.47 -1.59 11.68
N ASN A 100 -32.74 -2.48 12.65
CA ASN A 100 -33.33 -3.81 12.44
C ASN A 100 -34.71 -3.99 13.11
N MET A 101 -35.44 -2.92 13.28
CA MET A 101 -36.78 -2.96 13.90
C MET A 101 -37.94 -3.02 12.91
N GLY A 102 -37.65 -3.20 11.63
CA GLY A 102 -38.69 -3.29 10.58
C GLY A 102 -38.17 -2.72 9.25
N ASP A 103 -39.07 -2.72 8.26
CA ASP A 103 -38.73 -2.26 6.89
C ASP A 103 -38.59 -0.73 6.77
N ASP A 104 -39.00 0.01 7.78
CA ASP A 104 -38.80 1.45 7.90
C ASP A 104 -37.52 1.82 8.65
N CYS A 105 -36.69 0.83 8.90
CA CYS A 105 -35.37 0.94 9.55
C CYS A 105 -34.27 0.49 8.59
N GLY A 106 -33.05 0.92 8.87
CA GLY A 106 -31.89 0.53 8.08
C GLY A 106 -30.58 1.04 8.67
N THR A 107 -29.50 0.67 8.05
CA THR A 107 -28.15 1.12 8.42
C THR A 107 -27.27 1.23 7.19
N GLY A 108 -26.24 2.05 7.26
CA GLY A 108 -25.33 2.20 6.14
C GLY A 108 -24.02 2.86 6.49
N VAL A 109 -23.13 2.79 5.54
CA VAL A 109 -21.83 3.46 5.53
C VAL A 109 -21.69 4.24 4.23
N ALA A 110 -21.17 5.44 4.30
CA ALA A 110 -20.98 6.25 3.11
C ALA A 110 -19.77 7.18 3.23
N PHE A 111 -19.22 7.49 2.06
CA PHE A 111 -18.17 8.49 1.89
C PHE A 111 -18.74 9.68 1.13
N THR A 112 -18.28 10.88 1.42
CA THR A 112 -18.63 12.07 0.65
C THR A 112 -18.01 12.13 -0.72
N ARG A 113 -16.95 11.36 -0.93
CA ARG A 113 -16.24 11.19 -2.21
C ARG A 113 -15.81 9.74 -2.36
N ASP A 114 -15.63 9.29 -3.60
CA ASP A 114 -15.14 7.92 -3.86
C ASP A 114 -13.73 7.72 -3.28
N PRO A 115 -13.55 6.82 -2.32
CA PRO A 115 -12.24 6.58 -1.69
C PRO A 115 -11.21 5.93 -2.62
N SER A 116 -11.64 5.37 -3.75
CA SER A 116 -10.77 4.75 -4.74
C SER A 116 -10.30 5.72 -5.82
N THR A 117 -11.21 6.57 -6.31
CA THR A 117 -10.95 7.49 -7.44
C THR A 117 -10.87 8.95 -7.05
N GLY A 118 -11.43 9.33 -5.92
CA GLY A 118 -11.57 10.72 -5.48
C GLY A 118 -12.73 11.47 -6.13
N ALA A 119 -13.56 10.82 -6.92
CA ALA A 119 -14.71 11.44 -7.56
C ALA A 119 -15.69 12.02 -6.53
N LYS A 120 -16.12 13.26 -6.74
CA LYS A 120 -17.07 13.94 -5.87
C LYS A 120 -18.46 13.30 -5.96
N GLY A 121 -19.10 13.11 -4.81
CA GLY A 121 -20.43 12.54 -4.67
C GLY A 121 -20.46 11.42 -3.65
N LEU A 122 -21.67 11.12 -3.15
CA LEU A 122 -21.86 10.07 -2.16
C LEU A 122 -21.52 8.70 -2.75
N PHE A 123 -20.67 7.98 -2.05
CA PHE A 123 -20.27 6.62 -2.36
C PHE A 123 -20.47 5.77 -1.12
N GLY A 124 -21.23 4.70 -1.24
CA GLY A 124 -21.48 3.84 -0.08
C GLY A 124 -22.64 2.89 -0.28
N GLU A 125 -22.98 2.24 0.80
CA GLU A 125 -23.95 1.14 0.81
C GLU A 125 -24.87 1.26 2.02
N PHE A 126 -26.10 0.76 1.88
CA PHE A 126 -27.03 0.64 2.98
C PHE A 126 -27.87 -0.64 2.87
N LEU A 127 -28.40 -1.07 3.99
CA LEU A 127 -29.33 -2.20 4.10
C LEU A 127 -30.57 -1.75 4.86
N THR A 128 -31.75 -2.20 4.42
CA THR A 128 -32.98 -2.10 5.18
C THR A 128 -33.09 -3.22 6.19
N ASN A 129 -33.76 -2.95 7.32
CA ASN A 129 -33.95 -3.92 8.39
C ASN A 129 -32.66 -4.68 8.75
N ALA A 130 -31.61 -3.93 9.13
CA ALA A 130 -30.27 -4.45 9.33
C ALA A 130 -29.51 -3.65 10.39
N GLN A 131 -28.50 -4.28 10.95
CA GLN A 131 -27.49 -3.64 11.80
C GLN A 131 -26.20 -3.41 11.02
N GLY A 132 -25.30 -2.57 11.55
CA GLY A 132 -24.03 -2.24 10.88
C GLY A 132 -23.17 -3.46 10.51
N GLU A 133 -23.19 -4.50 11.32
CA GLU A 133 -22.49 -5.76 11.07
C GLU A 133 -22.97 -6.47 9.80
N ASP A 134 -24.24 -6.36 9.47
CA ASP A 134 -24.84 -7.00 8.30
C ASP A 134 -24.32 -6.38 6.99
N VAL A 135 -23.97 -5.07 7.01
CA VAL A 135 -23.40 -4.38 5.85
C VAL A 135 -21.99 -4.90 5.56
N VAL A 136 -21.22 -5.18 6.60
CA VAL A 136 -19.81 -5.57 6.49
C VAL A 136 -19.66 -7.09 6.29
N ALA A 137 -20.53 -7.87 6.87
CA ALA A 137 -20.45 -9.35 6.88
C ALA A 137 -20.70 -10.00 5.51
N GLY A 138 -21.27 -9.27 4.54
CA GLY A 138 -21.54 -9.80 3.20
C GLY A 138 -22.62 -10.91 3.12
N VAL A 139 -23.37 -11.13 4.19
CA VAL A 139 -24.44 -12.15 4.26
C VAL A 139 -25.64 -11.71 3.42
N ARG A 140 -25.88 -10.43 3.33
CA ARG A 140 -26.93 -9.82 2.50
C ARG A 140 -26.25 -8.88 1.49
N THR A 141 -26.81 -8.76 0.29
CA THR A 141 -26.30 -7.81 -0.72
C THR A 141 -26.73 -6.40 -0.38
N PRO A 142 -25.82 -5.48 -0.04
CA PRO A 142 -26.16 -4.09 0.22
C PRO A 142 -26.65 -3.38 -1.04
N MET A 143 -27.50 -2.38 -0.85
CA MET A 143 -27.91 -1.46 -1.90
C MET A 143 -26.95 -0.28 -1.97
N HIS A 144 -26.76 0.29 -3.18
CA HIS A 144 -25.97 1.50 -3.34
C HIS A 144 -26.66 2.67 -2.60
N ILE A 145 -25.85 3.57 -2.02
CA ILE A 145 -26.38 4.70 -1.22
C ILE A 145 -27.37 5.58 -1.99
N SER A 146 -27.24 5.67 -3.31
CA SER A 146 -28.21 6.44 -4.14
C SER A 146 -29.63 5.88 -4.10
N GLU A 147 -29.79 4.59 -3.84
CA GLU A 147 -31.10 3.93 -3.73
C GLU A 147 -31.81 4.25 -2.41
N MET A 148 -31.10 4.82 -1.43
CA MET A 148 -31.66 5.27 -0.16
C MET A 148 -32.72 6.37 -0.37
N GLU A 149 -32.59 7.19 -1.41
CA GLU A 149 -33.57 8.24 -1.74
C GLU A 149 -34.97 7.69 -1.96
N GLN A 150 -35.09 6.50 -2.58
CA GLN A 150 -36.37 5.85 -2.83
C GLN A 150 -36.94 5.20 -1.57
N LYS A 151 -36.10 4.66 -0.70
CA LYS A 151 -36.53 3.97 0.51
C LYS A 151 -36.80 4.91 1.67
N PHE A 152 -35.95 5.91 1.86
CA PHE A 152 -35.99 6.86 2.97
C PHE A 152 -35.76 8.29 2.46
N PRO A 153 -36.73 8.89 1.71
CA PRO A 153 -36.49 10.16 1.02
C PRO A 153 -36.16 11.31 1.98
N GLU A 154 -36.86 11.41 3.12
CA GLU A 154 -36.58 12.45 4.12
C GLU A 154 -35.25 12.26 4.84
N ALA A 155 -34.95 11.03 5.27
CA ALA A 155 -33.69 10.70 5.91
C ALA A 155 -32.53 10.91 4.94
N PHE A 156 -32.68 10.57 3.66
CA PHE A 156 -31.65 10.79 2.66
C PHE A 156 -31.40 12.28 2.39
N ALA A 157 -32.42 13.10 2.32
CA ALA A 157 -32.27 14.55 2.19
C ALA A 157 -31.52 15.15 3.39
N GLN A 158 -31.86 14.73 4.59
CA GLN A 158 -31.17 15.13 5.81
C GLN A 158 -29.72 14.62 5.81
N PHE A 159 -29.49 13.39 5.39
CA PHE A 159 -28.16 12.81 5.28
C PHE A 159 -27.24 13.61 4.33
N LYS A 160 -27.73 14.00 3.16
CA LYS A 160 -26.97 14.86 2.24
C LYS A 160 -26.60 16.21 2.87
N THR A 161 -27.51 16.81 3.63
CA THR A 161 -27.22 18.05 4.36
C THR A 161 -26.14 17.85 5.41
N VAL A 162 -26.21 16.77 6.17
CA VAL A 162 -25.20 16.41 7.18
C VAL A 162 -23.84 16.17 6.52
N CYS A 163 -23.81 15.44 5.40
CA CYS A 163 -22.57 15.19 4.64
C CYS A 163 -21.89 16.49 4.22
N LYS A 164 -22.66 17.43 3.69
CA LYS A 164 -22.12 18.74 3.32
C LYS A 164 -21.59 19.51 4.54
N THR A 165 -22.35 19.53 5.62
CA THR A 165 -21.95 20.20 6.87
C THR A 165 -20.63 19.64 7.41
N LEU A 166 -20.50 18.32 7.43
CA LEU A 166 -19.29 17.64 7.92
C LEU A 166 -18.08 17.90 7.02
N GLU A 167 -18.26 17.79 5.71
CA GLU A 167 -17.18 18.06 4.77
C GLU A 167 -16.71 19.51 4.82
N ASP A 168 -17.64 20.46 4.91
CA ASP A 168 -17.33 21.89 5.05
C ASP A 168 -16.62 22.20 6.38
N HIS A 169 -17.02 21.55 7.46
CA HIS A 169 -16.43 21.74 8.79
C HIS A 169 -14.99 21.18 8.86
N TYR A 170 -14.80 19.92 8.46
CA TYR A 170 -13.51 19.27 8.50
C TYR A 170 -12.61 19.61 7.31
N ARG A 171 -13.17 20.19 6.28
CA ARG A 171 -12.47 20.56 5.04
C ARG A 171 -11.75 19.37 4.43
N ASP A 172 -12.40 18.21 4.47
CA ASP A 172 -11.88 16.95 3.94
C ASP A 172 -13.04 15.99 3.70
N MET A 173 -12.80 14.99 2.83
CA MET A 173 -13.79 13.94 2.61
C MET A 173 -14.07 13.20 3.91
N GLN A 174 -15.30 12.81 4.11
CA GLN A 174 -15.76 12.14 5.32
C GLN A 174 -16.21 10.71 5.02
N ASP A 175 -15.90 9.83 5.94
CA ASP A 175 -16.39 8.46 6.07
C ASP A 175 -17.37 8.44 7.23
N MET A 176 -18.60 8.05 6.95
CA MET A 176 -19.71 8.20 7.89
C MET A 176 -20.47 6.89 8.06
N GLU A 177 -20.90 6.65 9.28
CA GLU A 177 -21.80 5.57 9.63
C GLU A 177 -23.10 6.15 10.12
N PHE A 178 -24.23 5.57 9.70
CA PHE A 178 -25.55 6.03 10.07
C PHE A 178 -26.55 4.89 10.25
N THR A 179 -27.59 5.17 10.99
CA THR A 179 -28.74 4.28 11.18
C THR A 179 -30.02 5.06 10.95
N VAL A 180 -31.00 4.43 10.35
CA VAL A 180 -32.36 4.93 10.22
C VAL A 180 -33.25 4.07 11.11
N GLU A 181 -33.88 4.67 12.11
CA GLU A 181 -34.83 4.01 13.00
C GLU A 181 -36.22 4.64 12.80
N HIS A 182 -37.16 3.85 12.30
CA HIS A 182 -38.49 4.31 11.99
C HIS A 182 -38.55 5.62 11.17
N GLY A 183 -37.75 5.65 10.09
CA GLY A 183 -37.64 6.80 9.18
C GLY A 183 -36.77 7.94 9.69
N LYS A 184 -36.32 7.92 10.92
CA LYS A 184 -35.46 8.96 11.51
C LYS A 184 -33.99 8.64 11.37
N LEU A 185 -33.21 9.60 10.87
CA LEU A 185 -31.77 9.48 10.71
C LEU A 185 -31.04 9.70 12.04
N TYR A 186 -30.09 8.81 12.32
CA TYR A 186 -29.11 8.93 13.40
C TYR A 186 -27.71 8.78 12.83
N MET A 187 -26.87 9.79 13.04
CA MET A 187 -25.44 9.68 12.71
C MET A 187 -24.72 8.97 13.84
N LEU A 188 -23.94 7.96 13.50
CA LEU A 188 -23.22 7.16 14.48
C LEU A 188 -21.76 7.58 14.60
N GLN A 189 -21.11 7.81 13.47
CA GLN A 189 -19.69 8.16 13.43
C GLN A 189 -19.37 8.94 12.16
N THR A 190 -18.40 9.84 12.27
CA THR A 190 -17.72 10.47 11.15
C THR A 190 -16.23 10.48 11.40
N ARG A 191 -15.46 10.35 10.33
CA ARG A 191 -14.00 10.46 10.35
C ARG A 191 -13.51 10.92 8.98
N ASN A 192 -12.27 11.42 8.93
CA ASN A 192 -11.62 11.67 7.65
C ASN A 192 -11.45 10.34 6.93
N GLY A 193 -11.92 10.25 5.69
CA GLY A 193 -11.99 9.00 4.96
C GLY A 193 -10.62 8.48 4.56
N LYS A 194 -10.39 7.19 4.82
CA LYS A 194 -9.24 6.48 4.25
C LYS A 194 -9.44 6.38 2.75
N ARG A 195 -8.36 6.55 2.01
CA ARG A 195 -8.40 6.64 0.55
C ARG A 195 -7.13 6.11 -0.09
N THR A 196 -7.20 5.79 -1.37
CA THR A 196 -6.02 5.45 -2.17
C THR A 196 -5.14 6.68 -2.37
N ALA A 197 -3.89 6.48 -2.73
CA ALA A 197 -2.98 7.58 -3.05
C ALA A 197 -3.51 8.43 -4.22
N GLN A 198 -4.06 7.79 -5.24
CA GLN A 198 -4.68 8.49 -6.38
C GLN A 198 -5.87 9.34 -5.94
N ALA A 199 -6.75 8.80 -5.12
CA ALA A 199 -7.89 9.54 -4.58
C ALA A 199 -7.44 10.71 -3.71
N ALA A 200 -6.40 10.54 -2.91
CA ALA A 200 -5.84 11.60 -2.07
C ALA A 200 -5.37 12.80 -2.90
N LEU A 201 -4.69 12.57 -4.00
CA LEU A 201 -4.24 13.63 -4.91
C LEU A 201 -5.43 14.36 -5.54
N LYS A 202 -6.40 13.61 -6.06
CA LYS A 202 -7.59 14.21 -6.69
C LYS A 202 -8.40 15.03 -5.70
N ILE A 203 -8.66 14.50 -4.51
CA ILE A 203 -9.42 15.19 -3.47
C ILE A 203 -8.70 16.46 -3.04
N ALA A 204 -7.39 16.43 -2.80
CA ALA A 204 -6.62 17.60 -2.42
C ALA A 204 -6.71 18.71 -3.48
N CYS A 205 -6.56 18.37 -4.77
CA CYS A 205 -6.71 19.32 -5.86
C CYS A 205 -8.15 19.88 -5.94
N ASP A 206 -9.15 19.03 -5.84
CA ASP A 206 -10.55 19.46 -5.90
C ASP A 206 -10.93 20.38 -4.74
N LEU A 207 -10.42 20.12 -3.53
CA LEU A 207 -10.65 20.98 -2.37
C LEU A 207 -10.05 22.38 -2.54
N VAL A 208 -8.92 22.50 -3.23
CA VAL A 208 -8.35 23.81 -3.61
C VAL A 208 -9.23 24.50 -4.64
N ASP A 209 -9.66 23.78 -5.67
CA ASP A 209 -10.54 24.31 -6.73
C ASP A 209 -11.90 24.77 -6.17
N GLU A 210 -12.39 24.10 -5.14
CA GLU A 210 -13.64 24.43 -4.44
C GLU A 210 -13.47 25.56 -3.40
N GLY A 211 -12.25 26.02 -3.16
CA GLY A 211 -11.95 27.10 -2.20
C GLY A 211 -11.96 26.66 -0.73
N MET A 212 -11.99 25.35 -0.44
CA MET A 212 -11.97 24.83 0.94
C MET A 212 -10.59 24.79 1.55
N ARG A 213 -9.55 24.59 0.73
CA ARG A 213 -8.16 24.49 1.14
C ARG A 213 -7.28 25.40 0.30
N THR A 214 -6.20 25.89 0.89
CA THR A 214 -5.14 26.56 0.15
C THR A 214 -4.23 25.51 -0.52
N GLU A 215 -3.44 25.93 -1.50
CA GLU A 215 -2.44 25.07 -2.14
C GLU A 215 -1.48 24.46 -1.11
N GLU A 216 -1.01 25.25 -0.16
CA GLU A 216 -0.11 24.81 0.91
C GLU A 216 -0.75 23.76 1.81
N GLU A 217 -2.00 23.98 2.20
CA GLU A 217 -2.78 23.02 2.99
C GLU A 217 -3.00 21.71 2.22
N ALA A 218 -3.25 21.78 0.92
CA ALA A 218 -3.42 20.61 0.07
C ALA A 218 -2.16 19.75 0.00
N VAL A 219 -1.00 20.38 -0.13
CA VAL A 219 0.30 19.67 -0.09
C VAL A 219 0.49 18.97 1.27
N ALA A 220 0.13 19.64 2.36
CA ALA A 220 0.22 19.07 3.70
C ALA A 220 -0.71 17.87 3.94
N MET A 221 -1.78 17.73 3.17
CA MET A 221 -2.69 16.57 3.25
C MET A 221 -2.09 15.29 2.69
N ILE A 222 -1.07 15.38 1.86
CA ILE A 222 -0.50 14.23 1.15
C ILE A 222 0.63 13.63 1.99
N ASP A 223 0.52 12.34 2.30
CA ASP A 223 1.61 11.58 2.90
C ASP A 223 2.59 11.15 1.80
N PRO A 224 3.86 11.64 1.83
CA PRO A 224 4.84 11.31 0.80
C PRO A 224 5.09 9.82 0.65
N ARG A 225 4.95 9.04 1.72
CA ARG A 225 5.15 7.57 1.71
C ARG A 225 4.16 6.87 0.78
N ASN A 226 2.96 7.40 0.64
CA ASN A 226 1.92 6.82 -0.22
C ASN A 226 2.14 7.14 -1.70
N LEU A 227 3.00 8.12 -2.03
CA LEU A 227 3.30 8.49 -3.41
C LEU A 227 4.17 7.47 -4.14
N ASP A 228 4.96 6.68 -3.41
CA ASP A 228 5.80 5.64 -4.02
C ASP A 228 5.00 4.69 -4.89
N THR A 229 3.78 4.36 -4.50
CA THR A 229 2.90 3.49 -5.28
C THR A 229 2.55 4.08 -6.64
N LEU A 230 2.52 5.41 -6.76
CA LEU A 230 2.19 6.14 -8.01
C LEU A 230 3.40 6.37 -8.91
N LEU A 231 4.61 6.22 -8.38
CA LEU A 231 5.86 6.36 -9.14
C LEU A 231 6.23 5.10 -9.92
N HIS A 232 5.51 4.02 -9.71
CA HIS A 232 5.74 2.72 -10.35
C HIS A 232 4.50 2.27 -11.11
N PRO A 233 4.65 1.42 -12.14
CA PRO A 233 3.49 0.81 -12.79
C PRO A 233 2.60 0.09 -11.80
N GLN A 234 1.30 0.16 -12.01
CA GLN A 234 0.29 -0.50 -11.18
C GLN A 234 -0.62 -1.36 -12.04
N PHE A 235 -1.26 -2.35 -11.43
CA PHE A 235 -2.30 -3.12 -12.11
C PHE A 235 -3.55 -2.28 -12.33
N ASP A 236 -4.25 -2.54 -13.44
CA ASP A 236 -5.60 -2.04 -13.65
C ASP A 236 -6.50 -2.48 -12.48
N ALA A 237 -7.17 -1.53 -11.84
CA ALA A 237 -7.92 -1.78 -10.61
C ALA A 237 -9.08 -2.77 -10.82
N THR A 238 -9.76 -2.71 -11.96
CA THR A 238 -10.88 -3.60 -12.28
C THR A 238 -10.40 -5.03 -12.51
N ALA A 239 -9.32 -5.19 -13.29
CA ALA A 239 -8.73 -6.50 -13.55
C ALA A 239 -8.13 -7.12 -12.27
N LEU A 240 -7.54 -6.31 -11.40
CA LEU A 240 -7.00 -6.78 -10.13
C LEU A 240 -8.07 -7.30 -9.17
N LYS A 241 -9.24 -6.64 -9.10
CA LYS A 241 -10.37 -7.09 -8.28
C LYS A 241 -10.91 -8.45 -8.71
N ALA A 242 -10.85 -8.76 -10.01
CA ALA A 242 -11.29 -10.03 -10.55
C ALA A 242 -10.25 -11.16 -10.37
N ALA A 243 -9.03 -10.85 -9.97
CA ALA A 243 -7.93 -11.79 -9.80
C ALA A 243 -7.77 -12.24 -8.35
N THR A 244 -7.40 -13.51 -8.17
CA THR A 244 -7.09 -14.08 -6.86
C THR A 244 -5.60 -14.41 -6.80
N PRO A 245 -4.86 -13.98 -5.74
CA PRO A 245 -3.46 -14.35 -5.58
C PRO A 245 -3.30 -15.88 -5.47
N MET A 246 -2.34 -16.44 -6.17
CA MET A 246 -1.98 -17.86 -6.06
C MET A 246 -0.78 -18.11 -5.13
N GLY A 247 -0.07 -17.07 -4.75
CA GLY A 247 1.09 -17.15 -3.86
C GLY A 247 1.51 -15.77 -3.37
N LYS A 248 2.39 -15.77 -2.38
CA LYS A 248 2.90 -14.54 -1.78
C LYS A 248 4.36 -14.69 -1.39
N GLY A 249 5.15 -13.71 -1.81
CA GLY A 249 6.51 -13.50 -1.34
C GLY A 249 6.64 -12.17 -0.61
N LEU A 250 7.86 -11.66 -0.49
CA LEU A 250 8.14 -10.34 0.04
C LEU A 250 8.04 -9.30 -1.06
N GLY A 251 7.32 -8.22 -0.84
CA GLY A 251 7.33 -7.05 -1.71
C GLY A 251 8.69 -6.34 -1.61
N ALA A 252 9.65 -6.77 -2.41
CA ALA A 252 11.04 -6.34 -2.29
C ALA A 252 11.34 -5.04 -3.04
N SER A 253 10.67 -4.80 -4.15
CA SER A 253 10.73 -3.54 -4.90
C SER A 253 9.35 -3.26 -5.49
N PRO A 254 8.82 -2.04 -5.28
CA PRO A 254 7.42 -1.74 -5.59
C PRO A 254 7.13 -1.74 -7.09
N GLY A 255 5.85 -1.83 -7.42
CA GLY A 255 5.32 -1.81 -8.77
C GLY A 255 4.62 -3.10 -9.13
N ALA A 256 3.95 -3.07 -10.29
CA ALA A 256 3.26 -4.21 -10.86
C ALA A 256 3.95 -4.63 -12.16
N ALA A 257 4.10 -5.90 -12.37
CA ALA A 257 4.67 -6.45 -13.59
C ALA A 257 3.87 -7.66 -14.08
N CYS A 258 3.74 -7.76 -15.37
CA CYS A 258 3.19 -8.93 -16.03
C CYS A 258 4.03 -9.29 -17.26
N GLY A 259 4.05 -10.55 -17.61
CA GLY A 259 4.81 -11.01 -18.77
C GLY A 259 4.92 -12.51 -18.83
N LYS A 260 5.72 -12.96 -19.79
CA LYS A 260 6.03 -14.38 -19.98
C LYS A 260 7.20 -14.77 -19.07
N ILE A 261 7.10 -15.94 -18.47
CA ILE A 261 8.11 -16.48 -17.58
C ILE A 261 9.37 -16.84 -18.38
N VAL A 262 10.52 -16.37 -17.89
CA VAL A 262 11.85 -16.83 -18.30
C VAL A 262 12.66 -17.20 -17.07
N PHE A 263 13.59 -18.15 -17.22
CA PHE A 263 14.33 -18.74 -16.09
C PHE A 263 15.80 -18.33 -16.05
N THR A 264 16.31 -17.70 -17.09
CA THR A 264 17.71 -17.24 -17.15
C THR A 264 17.79 -15.78 -17.55
N ALA A 265 18.86 -15.12 -17.13
CA ALA A 265 19.15 -13.75 -17.53
C ALA A 265 19.34 -13.61 -19.05
N ASP A 266 19.98 -14.59 -19.68
CA ASP A 266 20.19 -14.59 -21.13
C ASP A 266 18.87 -14.69 -21.88
N ASP A 267 17.94 -15.52 -21.44
CA ASP A 267 16.62 -15.64 -22.03
C ASP A 267 15.81 -14.34 -21.82
N ALA A 268 15.92 -13.70 -20.66
CA ALA A 268 15.26 -12.42 -20.41
C ALA A 268 15.72 -11.36 -21.42
N THR A 269 17.01 -11.25 -21.64
CA THR A 269 17.59 -10.34 -22.63
C THR A 269 17.14 -10.67 -24.04
N ALA A 270 17.23 -11.94 -24.44
CA ALA A 270 16.89 -12.39 -25.79
C ALA A 270 15.39 -12.18 -26.11
N TRP A 271 14.52 -12.49 -25.18
CA TRP A 271 13.08 -12.32 -25.37
C TRP A 271 12.67 -10.84 -25.38
N ALA A 272 13.28 -10.01 -24.52
CA ALA A 272 13.03 -8.57 -24.51
C ALA A 272 13.47 -7.89 -25.82
N GLU A 273 14.58 -8.31 -26.41
CA GLU A 273 15.04 -7.82 -27.73
C GLU A 273 14.05 -8.12 -28.85
N LYS A 274 13.27 -9.19 -28.72
CA LYS A 274 12.20 -9.56 -29.66
C LYS A 274 10.88 -8.80 -29.39
N GLY A 275 10.86 -7.89 -28.41
CA GLY A 275 9.67 -7.14 -28.05
C GLY A 275 8.73 -7.85 -27.06
N GLU A 276 9.13 -8.98 -26.50
CA GLU A 276 8.35 -9.70 -25.51
C GLU A 276 8.54 -9.09 -24.12
N LYS A 277 7.46 -8.96 -23.35
CA LYS A 277 7.51 -8.62 -21.94
C LYS A 277 7.73 -9.89 -21.15
N VAL A 278 8.77 -9.88 -20.30
CA VAL A 278 9.18 -11.08 -19.54
C VAL A 278 9.27 -10.79 -18.05
N VAL A 279 9.00 -11.82 -17.26
CA VAL A 279 9.25 -11.86 -15.81
C VAL A 279 10.34 -12.91 -15.57
N LEU A 280 11.45 -12.46 -15.00
CA LEU A 280 12.58 -13.33 -14.68
C LEU A 280 12.32 -14.06 -13.35
N VAL A 281 12.24 -15.39 -13.41
CA VAL A 281 11.99 -16.26 -12.26
C VAL A 281 13.24 -17.09 -11.97
N ARG A 282 13.81 -16.88 -10.78
CA ARG A 282 15.06 -17.55 -10.35
C ARG A 282 14.91 -18.14 -8.96
N LEU A 283 15.72 -19.14 -8.61
CA LEU A 283 15.91 -19.53 -7.21
C LEU A 283 16.46 -18.35 -6.40
N GLU A 284 17.52 -17.75 -6.90
CA GLU A 284 18.13 -16.51 -6.43
C GLU A 284 18.90 -15.85 -7.58
N THR A 285 19.15 -14.55 -7.50
CA THR A 285 19.96 -13.87 -8.51
C THR A 285 21.38 -13.64 -8.04
N SER A 286 22.28 -13.48 -9.00
CA SER A 286 23.69 -13.17 -8.80
C SER A 286 24.09 -11.92 -9.62
N PRO A 287 25.26 -11.33 -9.39
CA PRO A 287 25.75 -10.19 -10.17
C PRO A 287 25.79 -10.42 -11.69
N GLU A 288 25.92 -11.66 -12.11
CA GLU A 288 25.90 -12.05 -13.53
C GLU A 288 24.54 -11.88 -14.19
N ASP A 289 23.46 -11.84 -13.39
CA ASP A 289 22.08 -11.73 -13.87
C ASP A 289 21.65 -10.28 -14.15
N ILE A 290 22.46 -9.28 -13.84
CA ILE A 290 22.08 -7.85 -13.89
C ILE A 290 21.53 -7.44 -15.26
N THR A 291 22.13 -7.86 -16.36
CA THR A 291 21.67 -7.53 -17.73
C THR A 291 20.26 -8.06 -17.98
N GLY A 292 20.01 -9.30 -17.61
CA GLY A 292 18.68 -9.91 -17.72
C GLY A 292 17.64 -9.29 -16.78
N MET A 293 18.07 -8.90 -15.59
CA MET A 293 17.22 -8.20 -14.63
C MET A 293 16.77 -6.84 -15.16
N LYS A 294 17.64 -6.11 -15.84
CA LYS A 294 17.30 -4.84 -16.51
C LYS A 294 16.31 -5.03 -17.67
N ALA A 295 16.43 -6.12 -18.40
CA ALA A 295 15.56 -6.42 -19.53
C ALA A 295 14.15 -6.88 -19.13
N ALA A 296 13.99 -7.43 -17.93
CA ALA A 296 12.74 -7.95 -17.42
C ALA A 296 11.81 -6.84 -16.92
N GLU A 297 10.50 -7.05 -17.05
CA GLU A 297 9.48 -6.19 -16.45
C GLU A 297 9.43 -6.37 -14.93
N GLY A 298 9.70 -7.55 -14.44
CA GLY A 298 9.72 -7.89 -13.03
C GLY A 298 10.60 -9.10 -12.72
N ILE A 299 10.94 -9.24 -11.45
CA ILE A 299 11.82 -10.29 -10.93
C ILE A 299 11.10 -11.02 -9.81
N LEU A 300 11.08 -12.34 -9.90
CA LEU A 300 10.52 -13.23 -8.88
C LEU A 300 11.60 -14.22 -8.43
N THR A 301 11.88 -14.28 -7.13
CA THR A 301 12.80 -15.27 -6.57
C THR A 301 12.14 -16.16 -5.53
N VAL A 302 12.59 -17.41 -5.48
CA VAL A 302 12.15 -18.39 -4.49
C VAL A 302 12.80 -18.14 -3.13
N ARG A 303 14.07 -17.74 -3.14
CA ARG A 303 14.89 -17.46 -1.96
C ARG A 303 15.25 -15.99 -1.89
N GLY A 304 15.59 -15.56 -0.68
CA GLY A 304 16.09 -14.22 -0.41
C GLY A 304 15.11 -13.36 0.37
N GLY A 305 15.67 -12.44 1.14
CA GLY A 305 14.95 -11.44 1.93
C GLY A 305 15.06 -10.05 1.32
N MET A 306 14.71 -9.04 2.11
CA MET A 306 14.76 -7.63 1.71
C MET A 306 16.18 -7.11 1.42
N THR A 307 17.19 -7.80 1.88
CA THR A 307 18.62 -7.49 1.68
C THR A 307 19.30 -8.41 0.67
N SER A 308 18.57 -9.30 0.00
CA SER A 308 19.10 -10.17 -1.04
C SER A 308 19.57 -9.38 -2.25
N HIS A 309 20.45 -9.97 -3.05
CA HIS A 309 20.93 -9.39 -4.29
C HIS A 309 19.79 -8.95 -5.20
N ALA A 310 18.80 -9.81 -5.41
CA ALA A 310 17.62 -9.48 -6.23
C ALA A 310 16.87 -8.24 -5.71
N ALA A 311 16.63 -8.18 -4.41
CA ALA A 311 15.90 -7.07 -3.79
C ALA A 311 16.67 -5.74 -3.89
N VAL A 312 17.96 -5.76 -3.59
CA VAL A 312 18.79 -4.54 -3.63
C VAL A 312 18.95 -4.01 -5.04
N VAL A 313 19.28 -4.89 -5.99
CA VAL A 313 19.47 -4.49 -7.39
C VAL A 313 18.17 -4.02 -8.02
N ALA A 314 17.05 -4.72 -7.79
CA ALA A 314 15.75 -4.33 -8.31
C ALA A 314 15.32 -2.94 -7.82
N ARG A 315 15.52 -2.64 -6.54
CA ARG A 315 15.26 -1.29 -6.00
C ARG A 315 16.14 -0.23 -6.66
N GLY A 316 17.41 -0.53 -6.86
CA GLY A 316 18.33 0.37 -7.55
C GLY A 316 17.94 0.65 -9.00
N MET A 317 17.35 -0.31 -9.67
CA MET A 317 16.85 -0.19 -11.06
C MET A 317 15.44 0.40 -11.15
N GLY A 318 14.68 0.45 -10.06
CA GLY A 318 13.26 0.77 -10.08
C GLY A 318 12.39 -0.32 -10.71
N THR A 319 12.84 -1.58 -10.68
CA THR A 319 12.14 -2.73 -11.27
C THR A 319 11.34 -3.45 -10.20
N CYS A 320 10.09 -3.85 -10.54
CA CYS A 320 9.25 -4.66 -9.67
C CYS A 320 9.96 -5.95 -9.24
N CYS A 321 9.94 -6.27 -7.95
CA CYS A 321 10.52 -7.50 -7.42
C CYS A 321 9.68 -8.10 -6.30
N VAL A 322 9.39 -9.38 -6.43
CA VAL A 322 8.86 -10.24 -5.37
C VAL A 322 9.96 -11.25 -5.01
N SER A 323 10.41 -11.23 -3.77
CA SER A 323 11.51 -12.05 -3.28
C SER A 323 11.03 -13.07 -2.26
N GLY A 324 11.72 -14.20 -2.19
CA GLY A 324 11.50 -15.17 -1.12
C GLY A 324 10.13 -15.85 -1.12
N CYS A 325 9.58 -16.16 -2.28
CA CYS A 325 8.37 -16.98 -2.38
C CYS A 325 8.71 -18.46 -2.17
N SER A 326 8.75 -18.89 -0.93
CA SER A 326 9.14 -20.26 -0.53
C SER A 326 8.12 -21.34 -0.91
N ASP A 327 6.90 -20.96 -1.28
CA ASP A 327 5.87 -21.89 -1.75
C ASP A 327 6.13 -22.39 -3.18
N ILE A 328 7.03 -21.73 -3.91
CA ILE A 328 7.44 -22.16 -5.23
C ILE A 328 8.42 -23.35 -5.09
N ASN A 329 8.10 -24.43 -5.82
CA ASN A 329 9.02 -25.56 -6.00
C ASN A 329 9.55 -25.50 -7.44
N MET A 330 10.85 -25.17 -7.59
CA MET A 330 11.46 -24.89 -8.89
C MET A 330 12.53 -25.89 -9.27
N ASP A 331 12.50 -26.28 -10.54
CA ASP A 331 13.59 -26.96 -11.25
C ASP A 331 14.10 -26.01 -12.36
N GLU A 332 15.19 -25.29 -12.07
CA GLU A 332 15.76 -24.33 -13.02
C GLU A 332 16.30 -25.00 -14.29
N ASP A 333 16.87 -26.21 -14.17
CA ASP A 333 17.49 -26.91 -15.30
C ASP A 333 16.43 -27.30 -16.35
N ASN A 334 15.26 -27.74 -15.90
CA ASN A 334 14.13 -28.10 -16.76
C ASN A 334 13.19 -26.93 -17.03
N LYS A 335 13.48 -25.74 -16.51
CA LYS A 335 12.68 -24.52 -16.70
C LYS A 335 11.19 -24.73 -16.35
N VAL A 336 10.94 -25.23 -15.16
CA VAL A 336 9.62 -25.48 -14.62
C VAL A 336 9.55 -25.17 -13.14
N PHE A 337 8.41 -24.66 -12.69
CA PHE A 337 8.10 -24.59 -11.26
C PHE A 337 6.62 -24.88 -11.00
N THR A 338 6.33 -25.24 -9.75
CA THR A 338 4.96 -25.44 -9.29
C THR A 338 4.64 -24.43 -8.18
N LEU A 339 3.44 -23.89 -8.24
CA LEU A 339 2.89 -22.98 -7.24
C LEU A 339 1.39 -23.19 -7.13
N ALA A 340 0.87 -23.34 -5.92
CA ALA A 340 -0.55 -23.58 -5.66
C ALA A 340 -1.14 -24.75 -6.46
N GLY A 341 -0.35 -25.81 -6.66
CA GLY A 341 -0.75 -27.01 -7.40
C GLY A 341 -0.75 -26.88 -8.92
N LYS A 342 -0.35 -25.74 -9.45
CA LYS A 342 -0.20 -25.52 -10.90
C LYS A 342 1.26 -25.54 -11.32
N GLU A 343 1.53 -26.16 -12.48
CA GLU A 343 2.84 -26.21 -13.11
C GLU A 343 3.00 -25.07 -14.11
N PHE A 344 4.13 -24.35 -14.03
CA PHE A 344 4.48 -23.22 -14.91
C PHE A 344 5.75 -23.52 -15.67
N HIS A 345 5.71 -23.22 -16.98
CA HIS A 345 6.82 -23.40 -17.91
C HIS A 345 7.28 -22.08 -18.51
N GLU A 346 8.43 -22.09 -19.17
CA GLU A 346 8.92 -20.95 -19.94
C GLU A 346 7.86 -20.47 -20.94
N GLY A 347 7.61 -19.17 -20.94
CA GLY A 347 6.61 -18.55 -21.81
C GLY A 347 5.20 -18.49 -21.26
N ASP A 348 4.91 -19.15 -20.13
CA ASP A 348 3.61 -19.03 -19.48
C ASP A 348 3.42 -17.63 -18.91
N PRO A 349 2.17 -17.10 -18.94
CA PRO A 349 1.90 -15.77 -18.44
C PRO A 349 1.86 -15.74 -16.90
N ILE A 350 2.44 -14.70 -16.30
CA ILE A 350 2.44 -14.47 -14.87
C ILE A 350 2.36 -12.97 -14.58
N SER A 351 1.78 -12.63 -13.43
CA SER A 351 1.76 -11.26 -12.91
C SER A 351 2.23 -11.25 -11.47
N ILE A 352 3.04 -10.25 -11.12
CA ILE A 352 3.58 -10.08 -9.78
C ILE A 352 3.38 -8.65 -9.29
N ASP A 353 3.10 -8.51 -7.99
CA ASP A 353 2.95 -7.22 -7.32
C ASP A 353 4.10 -7.01 -6.33
N GLY A 354 5.03 -6.15 -6.69
CA GLY A 354 6.20 -5.85 -5.87
C GLY A 354 5.90 -5.02 -4.63
N SER A 355 4.70 -4.44 -4.54
CA SER A 355 4.28 -3.69 -3.35
C SER A 355 3.68 -4.60 -2.28
N THR A 356 2.89 -5.59 -2.66
CA THR A 356 2.21 -6.53 -1.75
C THR A 356 2.93 -7.86 -1.60
N GLY A 357 3.73 -8.25 -2.60
CA GLY A 357 4.34 -9.58 -2.71
C GLY A 357 3.42 -10.64 -3.33
N ASN A 358 2.24 -10.27 -3.78
CA ASN A 358 1.28 -11.20 -4.39
C ASN A 358 1.71 -11.65 -5.79
N ILE A 359 1.39 -12.91 -6.10
CA ILE A 359 1.66 -13.54 -7.39
C ILE A 359 0.33 -14.02 -7.98
N TYR A 360 0.11 -13.73 -9.25
CA TYR A 360 -1.14 -14.06 -9.96
C TYR A 360 -0.85 -14.91 -11.19
N ASP A 361 -1.75 -15.85 -11.47
CA ASP A 361 -1.74 -16.61 -12.71
C ASP A 361 -2.30 -15.76 -13.86
N GLY A 362 -1.63 -15.80 -15.01
CA GLY A 362 -2.04 -15.05 -16.20
C GLY A 362 -1.59 -13.60 -16.21
N ILE A 363 -2.08 -12.85 -17.18
CA ILE A 363 -1.75 -11.44 -17.38
C ILE A 363 -2.82 -10.56 -16.74
N ILE A 364 -2.41 -9.73 -15.80
CA ILE A 364 -3.20 -8.61 -15.31
C ILE A 364 -2.63 -7.34 -15.96
N PRO A 365 -3.41 -6.58 -16.73
CA PRO A 365 -2.92 -5.37 -17.39
C PRO A 365 -2.33 -4.38 -16.40
N THR A 366 -1.25 -3.72 -16.79
CA THR A 366 -0.59 -2.69 -15.99
C THR A 366 -0.85 -1.31 -16.57
N VAL A 367 -0.89 -0.30 -15.67
CA VAL A 367 -0.97 1.12 -16.01
C VAL A 367 0.38 1.75 -15.71
N PRO A 368 1.01 2.47 -16.66
CA PRO A 368 2.30 3.12 -16.43
C PRO A 368 2.23 4.18 -15.32
N ALA A 369 3.34 4.39 -14.63
CA ALA A 369 3.49 5.50 -13.71
C ALA A 369 3.38 6.82 -14.46
N SER A 370 2.65 7.79 -13.89
CA SER A 370 2.50 9.13 -14.45
C SER A 370 2.57 10.18 -13.35
N ILE A 371 3.39 11.22 -13.59
CA ILE A 371 3.46 12.42 -12.74
C ILE A 371 2.63 13.58 -13.31
N ALA A 372 1.80 13.31 -14.30
CA ALA A 372 0.87 14.29 -14.91
C ALA A 372 -0.42 14.43 -14.08
N GLY A 373 -1.27 15.39 -14.46
CA GLY A 373 -2.55 15.61 -13.82
C GLY A 373 -2.43 16.12 -12.38
N GLU A 374 -3.19 15.52 -11.48
CA GLU A 374 -3.24 15.93 -10.06
C GLU A 374 -1.89 15.79 -9.37
N PHE A 375 -1.14 14.73 -9.65
CA PHE A 375 0.21 14.56 -9.12
C PHE A 375 1.13 15.73 -9.53
N GLY A 376 1.08 16.13 -10.81
CA GLY A 376 1.84 17.25 -11.32
C GLY A 376 1.45 18.57 -10.65
N ARG A 377 0.16 18.79 -10.38
CA ARG A 377 -0.33 19.99 -9.68
C ARG A 377 0.21 20.05 -8.25
N ILE A 378 0.12 18.94 -7.51
CA ILE A 378 0.63 18.85 -6.13
C ILE A 378 2.14 19.09 -6.11
N MET A 379 2.89 18.52 -7.04
CA MET A 379 4.34 18.74 -7.14
C MET A 379 4.69 20.21 -7.46
N THR A 380 3.92 20.85 -8.32
CA THR A 380 4.09 22.28 -8.62
C THR A 380 3.87 23.13 -7.37
N TRP A 381 2.84 22.84 -6.58
CA TRP A 381 2.58 23.55 -5.32
C TRP A 381 3.65 23.24 -4.28
N ALA A 382 4.10 21.99 -4.18
CA ALA A 382 5.19 21.61 -3.28
C ALA A 382 6.46 22.39 -3.60
N ASP A 383 6.82 22.51 -4.88
CA ASP A 383 7.98 23.31 -5.31
C ASP A 383 7.84 24.80 -4.98
N LYS A 384 6.62 25.33 -5.04
CA LYS A 384 6.34 26.73 -4.70
C LYS A 384 6.59 27.04 -3.21
N TYR A 385 6.24 26.11 -2.31
CA TYR A 385 6.27 26.34 -0.87
C TYR A 385 7.49 25.74 -0.17
N ARG A 386 8.19 24.79 -0.77
CA ARG A 386 9.39 24.21 -0.18
C ARG A 386 10.54 25.21 -0.08
N THR A 387 11.39 25.03 0.93
CA THR A 387 12.61 25.82 1.15
C THR A 387 13.87 25.01 0.83
N LEU A 388 13.83 23.71 1.00
CA LEU A 388 14.95 22.81 0.73
C LEU A 388 14.98 22.41 -0.75
N LYS A 389 16.17 22.17 -1.24
CA LYS A 389 16.45 21.64 -2.57
C LYS A 389 16.80 20.16 -2.48
N VAL A 390 16.54 19.43 -3.56
CA VAL A 390 16.83 17.99 -3.65
C VAL A 390 18.07 17.78 -4.52
N ARG A 391 19.07 17.10 -3.94
CA ARG A 391 20.27 16.66 -4.64
C ARG A 391 20.32 15.14 -4.64
N THR A 392 20.84 14.55 -5.70
CA THR A 392 20.98 13.11 -5.84
C THR A 392 22.44 12.69 -5.84
N ASN A 393 22.70 11.41 -5.66
CA ASN A 393 24.01 10.83 -5.93
C ASN A 393 24.06 10.48 -7.43
N ALA A 394 25.13 10.88 -8.10
CA ALA A 394 25.39 10.52 -9.48
C ALA A 394 26.89 10.56 -9.72
N ASP A 395 27.42 9.54 -10.39
CA ASP A 395 28.84 9.32 -10.57
C ASP A 395 29.26 9.41 -12.04
N THR A 396 28.32 9.34 -12.97
CA THR A 396 28.55 9.41 -14.41
C THR A 396 27.76 10.55 -15.04
N PRO A 397 28.19 11.08 -16.20
CA PRO A 397 27.43 12.08 -16.93
C PRO A 397 26.01 11.66 -17.31
N GLU A 398 25.81 10.40 -17.64
CA GLU A 398 24.50 9.81 -17.96
C GLU A 398 23.58 9.83 -16.75
N ASP A 399 24.08 9.43 -15.60
CA ASP A 399 23.34 9.44 -14.33
C ASP A 399 22.94 10.88 -13.95
N ALA A 400 23.86 11.82 -14.12
CA ALA A 400 23.62 13.24 -13.83
C ALA A 400 22.52 13.83 -14.74
N LYS A 401 22.55 13.50 -16.03
CA LYS A 401 21.55 13.92 -16.99
C LYS A 401 20.16 13.37 -16.64
N ARG A 402 20.10 12.07 -16.34
CA ARG A 402 18.87 11.40 -15.93
C ARG A 402 18.32 11.97 -14.63
N ALA A 403 19.20 12.21 -13.65
CA ALA A 403 18.83 12.82 -12.39
C ALA A 403 18.19 14.20 -12.57
N LYS A 404 18.76 15.02 -13.46
CA LYS A 404 18.21 16.33 -13.78
C LYS A 404 16.85 16.23 -14.48
N GLU A 405 16.70 15.31 -15.42
CA GLU A 405 15.42 15.03 -16.10
C GLU A 405 14.33 14.63 -15.09
N LEU A 406 14.70 13.93 -14.02
CA LEU A 406 13.81 13.54 -12.92
C LEU A 406 13.57 14.66 -11.89
N GLY A 407 14.20 15.82 -12.06
CA GLY A 407 13.98 16.99 -11.23
C GLY A 407 15.01 17.25 -10.14
N ALA A 408 16.14 16.54 -10.13
CA ALA A 408 17.23 16.83 -9.20
C ALA A 408 17.83 18.21 -9.47
N GLU A 409 18.18 18.91 -8.39
CA GLU A 409 18.69 20.29 -8.43
C GLU A 409 20.19 20.36 -8.17
N GLY A 410 20.86 19.26 -8.29
CA GLY A 410 22.31 19.12 -8.14
C GLY A 410 22.73 17.72 -7.77
N ILE A 411 24.04 17.51 -7.68
CA ILE A 411 24.62 16.27 -7.18
C ILE A 411 25.07 16.49 -5.73
N GLY A 412 24.53 15.65 -4.81
CA GLY A 412 24.88 15.68 -3.39
C GLY A 412 26.16 14.89 -3.09
N LEU A 413 26.46 13.88 -3.91
CA LEU A 413 27.71 13.13 -3.86
C LEU A 413 28.03 12.54 -5.22
N CYS A 414 29.21 12.91 -5.74
CA CYS A 414 29.87 12.23 -6.84
C CYS A 414 31.03 11.42 -6.26
N ARG A 415 30.98 10.10 -6.38
CA ARG A 415 32.00 9.18 -5.95
C ARG A 415 32.99 8.99 -7.08
N THR A 416 34.10 9.69 -7.01
CA THR A 416 35.08 9.76 -8.11
C THR A 416 35.74 8.43 -8.44
N GLU A 417 35.84 7.52 -7.47
CA GLU A 417 36.34 6.16 -7.70
C GLU A 417 35.48 5.35 -8.67
N HIS A 418 34.17 5.58 -8.70
CA HIS A 418 33.26 4.88 -9.61
C HIS A 418 33.47 5.24 -11.09
N MET A 419 34.15 6.35 -11.38
CA MET A 419 34.52 6.73 -12.74
C MET A 419 35.54 5.77 -13.36
N PHE A 420 36.21 4.93 -12.55
CA PHE A 420 37.30 4.08 -12.97
C PHE A 420 36.97 2.58 -12.95
N PHE A 421 35.72 2.20 -12.76
CA PHE A 421 35.31 0.80 -12.83
C PHE A 421 35.26 0.24 -14.26
N GLU A 422 35.25 1.07 -15.27
CA GLU A 422 35.25 0.62 -16.65
C GLU A 422 36.57 -0.11 -16.97
N GLU A 423 36.47 -1.19 -17.76
CA GLU A 423 37.61 -2.04 -18.13
C GLU A 423 38.75 -1.25 -18.78
N SER A 424 38.44 -0.24 -19.57
CA SER A 424 39.41 0.62 -20.22
C SER A 424 40.18 1.54 -19.28
N ARG A 425 39.65 1.79 -18.08
CA ARG A 425 40.19 2.77 -17.12
C ARG A 425 40.78 2.13 -15.86
N ILE A 426 40.27 0.95 -15.48
CA ILE A 426 40.59 0.31 -14.21
C ILE A 426 42.09 -0.03 -14.07
N ALA A 427 42.74 -0.38 -15.18
CA ALA A 427 44.17 -0.72 -15.18
C ALA A 427 45.06 0.43 -14.73
N ALA A 428 44.83 1.64 -15.23
CA ALA A 428 45.56 2.85 -14.83
C ALA A 428 45.29 3.22 -13.36
N PHE A 429 44.08 2.99 -12.89
CA PHE A 429 43.68 3.26 -11.51
C PHE A 429 44.38 2.26 -10.53
N ARG A 430 44.43 0.98 -10.88
CA ARG A 430 45.20 -0.03 -10.13
C ARG A 430 46.69 0.24 -10.11
N GLU A 431 47.21 0.73 -11.22
CA GLU A 431 48.64 1.15 -11.32
C GLU A 431 48.93 2.29 -10.32
N MET A 432 48.04 3.27 -10.21
CA MET A 432 48.16 4.34 -9.23
C MET A 432 48.15 3.81 -7.78
N ILE A 433 47.21 2.90 -7.48
CA ILE A 433 47.10 2.30 -6.14
C ILE A 433 48.34 1.53 -5.76
N CYS A 434 48.90 0.73 -6.69
CA CYS A 434 50.03 -0.15 -6.48
C CYS A 434 51.41 0.53 -6.62
N ALA A 435 51.46 1.83 -6.92
CA ALA A 435 52.72 2.55 -7.05
C ALA A 435 53.47 2.66 -5.73
N ASP A 436 54.73 2.31 -5.73
CA ASP A 436 55.60 2.37 -4.56
C ASP A 436 56.31 3.72 -4.40
N THR A 437 56.50 4.45 -5.48
CA THR A 437 57.17 5.75 -5.47
C THR A 437 56.23 6.85 -5.93
N VAL A 438 56.56 8.09 -5.57
CA VAL A 438 55.82 9.29 -6.00
C VAL A 438 55.84 9.42 -7.53
N GLU A 439 56.99 9.20 -8.13
CA GLU A 439 57.20 9.28 -9.59
C GLU A 439 56.33 8.29 -10.35
N GLU A 440 56.23 7.05 -9.87
CA GLU A 440 55.42 6.00 -10.46
C GLU A 440 53.91 6.36 -10.32
N ARG A 441 53.55 6.88 -9.17
CA ARG A 441 52.14 7.31 -8.91
C ARG A 441 51.75 8.48 -9.78
N GLU A 442 52.62 9.47 -9.93
CA GLU A 442 52.39 10.63 -10.82
C GLU A 442 52.21 10.20 -12.28
N LYS A 443 52.98 9.23 -12.77
CA LYS A 443 52.81 8.66 -14.11
C LYS A 443 51.43 8.01 -14.29
N ALA A 444 50.98 7.26 -13.30
CA ALA A 444 49.65 6.64 -13.32
C ALA A 444 48.55 7.69 -13.24
N LEU A 445 48.74 8.73 -12.42
CA LEU A 445 47.79 9.88 -12.34
C LEU A 445 47.71 10.65 -13.64
N ASP A 446 48.79 10.80 -14.37
CA ASP A 446 48.78 11.44 -15.70
C ASP A 446 47.93 10.66 -16.71
N LYS A 447 47.82 9.35 -16.57
CA LYS A 447 46.91 8.55 -17.39
C LYS A 447 45.44 8.72 -17.01
N ILE A 448 45.19 8.96 -15.74
CA ILE A 448 43.84 9.10 -15.17
C ILE A 448 43.28 10.49 -15.44
N MET A 449 44.10 11.50 -15.39
CA MET A 449 43.68 12.92 -15.46
C MET A 449 42.78 13.24 -16.66
N PRO A 450 43.06 12.83 -17.91
CA PRO A 450 42.22 13.11 -19.04
C PRO A 450 40.80 12.54 -18.91
N TYR A 451 40.70 11.34 -18.35
CA TYR A 451 39.40 10.68 -18.11
C TYR A 451 38.58 11.44 -17.07
N GLN A 452 39.18 11.79 -15.95
CA GLN A 452 38.50 12.46 -14.85
C GLN A 452 38.13 13.91 -15.25
N GLN A 453 39.00 14.61 -15.95
CA GLN A 453 38.68 15.93 -16.46
C GLN A 453 37.52 15.89 -17.42
N GLY A 454 37.51 14.98 -18.37
CA GLY A 454 36.42 14.82 -19.33
C GLY A 454 35.09 14.50 -18.66
N ASP A 455 35.12 13.63 -17.65
CA ASP A 455 33.92 13.27 -16.86
C ASP A 455 33.38 14.47 -16.08
N PHE A 456 34.23 15.25 -15.43
CA PHE A 456 33.78 16.45 -14.71
C PHE A 456 33.22 17.51 -15.66
N GLU A 457 33.86 17.74 -16.80
CA GLU A 457 33.35 18.65 -17.81
C GLU A 457 31.95 18.24 -18.29
N ALA A 458 31.76 16.95 -18.55
CA ALA A 458 30.48 16.41 -18.97
C ALA A 458 29.40 16.46 -17.85
N LEU A 459 29.80 16.22 -16.58
CA LEU A 459 28.93 16.39 -15.42
C LEU A 459 28.44 17.85 -15.28
N TYR A 460 29.34 18.79 -15.36
CA TYR A 460 28.99 20.22 -15.27
C TYR A 460 28.10 20.67 -16.42
N GLU A 461 28.37 20.19 -17.63
CA GLU A 461 27.53 20.46 -18.79
C GLU A 461 26.12 19.87 -18.61
N ALA A 462 26.02 18.64 -18.16
CA ALA A 462 24.73 17.99 -17.91
C ALA A 462 23.90 18.72 -16.86
N LEU A 463 24.54 19.30 -15.84
CA LEU A 463 23.85 19.94 -14.73
C LEU A 463 23.59 21.46 -14.98
N GLU A 464 24.11 22.02 -16.02
CA GLU A 464 23.80 23.42 -16.47
C GLU A 464 23.89 24.46 -15.33
N GLY A 465 24.92 24.38 -14.51
CA GLY A 465 25.19 25.31 -13.42
C GLY A 465 24.64 24.93 -12.07
N ASN A 466 23.92 23.78 -11.95
CA ASN A 466 23.53 23.25 -10.67
C ASN A 466 24.76 22.74 -9.88
N PRO A 467 24.74 22.79 -8.53
CA PRO A 467 25.89 22.42 -7.73
C PRO A 467 26.22 20.92 -7.79
N VAL A 468 27.50 20.61 -7.75
CA VAL A 468 28.05 19.25 -7.68
C VAL A 468 28.95 19.15 -6.48
N THR A 469 28.66 18.21 -5.58
CA THR A 469 29.54 17.85 -4.47
C THR A 469 30.42 16.66 -4.90
N ILE A 470 31.71 16.89 -4.97
CA ILE A 470 32.69 15.91 -5.44
C ILE A 470 33.44 15.37 -4.23
N ARG A 471 33.49 14.04 -4.09
CA ARG A 471 34.38 13.38 -3.13
C ARG A 471 35.77 13.29 -3.74
N PHE A 472 36.77 13.67 -2.98
CA PHE A 472 38.15 13.42 -3.40
C PHE A 472 38.41 11.94 -3.59
N LEU A 473 39.33 11.60 -4.45
CA LEU A 473 39.68 10.23 -4.81
C LEU A 473 40.20 9.46 -3.58
N ASP A 474 39.42 8.51 -3.12
CA ASP A 474 39.72 7.67 -1.96
C ASP A 474 39.20 6.25 -2.24
N PRO A 475 40.00 5.46 -3.01
CA PRO A 475 39.52 4.16 -3.44
C PRO A 475 39.45 3.17 -2.28
N PRO A 476 38.29 2.52 -2.07
CA PRO A 476 38.22 1.37 -1.19
C PRO A 476 38.97 0.22 -1.84
N LEU A 477 40.05 -0.21 -1.21
CA LEU A 477 40.99 -1.21 -1.80
C LEU A 477 40.31 -2.52 -2.18
N HIS A 478 39.28 -2.91 -1.44
CA HIS A 478 38.53 -4.14 -1.71
C HIS A 478 37.67 -4.10 -2.97
N GLU A 479 37.41 -2.91 -3.52
CA GLU A 479 36.65 -2.75 -4.75
C GLU A 479 37.52 -2.79 -6.01
N PHE A 480 38.82 -2.66 -5.85
CA PHE A 480 39.82 -2.63 -6.93
C PHE A 480 40.80 -3.78 -6.88
#